data_0592ce056cac886aac48d2a91bcb13c8
#
_entry.id   0592ce056cac886aac48d2a91bcb13c8
#
_cell.length_a   1.000
_cell.length_b   1.000
_cell.length_c   1.000
_cell.angle_alpha   90.00
_cell.angle_beta   90.00
_cell.angle_gamma   90.00
#
_symmetry.space_group_name_H-M   'P 1'
#
loop_
_entity.id
_entity.type
_entity.pdbx_description
1 polymer ?
#
loop_
_entity_poly.entity_id
_entity_poly.type
_entity_poly.pdbx_seq_one_letter_code
_entity_poly.pdbx_strand_id
1 'polypeptide(L)'
;MKLKEISSSTLVDEPNVEAYNFDLIGDDHISTSYDTPIRSDAFDISDKEKKNIIERHFRAIMETLGLDLTDDSLSGTPHRVAKMYIDEIFYGLNPKNKPKVALFENKYKYNETAFYSNCEHHFVPIYGKVHVAYISSGKVIGLSKINRIVDYFARRPQVQERLTNQIGNELMNILETEDVAVIIDAKHLCVSSRGIKDDSSATTTCFYNGKFQDEYLSL
;
A
#
# COMPACT_ATOMS: atom_id res chain seq x y z
N MET A 1 -5.04 -18.07 37.65
CA MET A 1 -5.62 -16.73 37.55
C MET A 1 -6.64 -16.76 36.42
N LYS A 2 -7.95 -16.60 36.72
CA LYS A 2 -9.01 -16.75 35.71
C LYS A 2 -8.94 -15.60 34.71
N LEU A 3 -8.85 -15.93 33.40
CA LEU A 3 -9.05 -14.96 32.32
C LEU A 3 -10.43 -14.31 32.46
N LYS A 4 -10.48 -13.00 32.63
CA LYS A 4 -11.72 -12.24 32.57
C LYS A 4 -12.22 -12.27 31.13
N GLU A 5 -13.45 -12.76 30.95
CA GLU A 5 -14.15 -12.69 29.66
C GLU A 5 -14.19 -11.23 29.17
N ILE A 6 -13.62 -11.02 27.98
CA ILE A 6 -13.71 -9.75 27.28
C ILE A 6 -15.13 -9.70 26.71
N SER A 7 -15.91 -8.70 27.14
CA SER A 7 -17.27 -8.45 26.67
C SER A 7 -17.33 -8.40 25.14
N SER A 8 -18.17 -9.25 24.54
CA SER A 8 -18.32 -9.53 23.11
C SER A 8 -19.04 -8.46 22.29
N SER A 9 -19.09 -7.20 22.71
CA SER A 9 -19.97 -6.18 22.10
C SER A 9 -19.33 -5.25 21.08
N THR A 10 -18.12 -5.55 20.57
CA THR A 10 -17.49 -4.76 19.50
C THR A 10 -16.73 -5.63 18.49
N LEU A 11 -17.03 -6.93 18.43
CA LEU A 11 -16.61 -7.74 17.30
C LEU A 11 -17.58 -7.44 16.15
N VAL A 12 -17.07 -6.90 15.07
CA VAL A 12 -17.74 -6.88 13.76
C VAL A 12 -18.25 -8.30 13.55
N ASP A 13 -19.51 -8.49 13.13
CA ASP A 13 -20.06 -9.80 12.79
C ASP A 13 -19.02 -10.54 11.96
N GLU A 14 -18.51 -11.65 12.50
CA GLU A 14 -17.59 -12.49 11.76
C GLU A 14 -18.33 -12.98 10.53
N PRO A 15 -17.80 -12.75 9.30
CA PRO A 15 -18.38 -13.36 8.13
C PRO A 15 -18.37 -14.87 8.37
N ASN A 16 -19.44 -15.56 7.97
CA ASN A 16 -19.61 -17.00 8.15
C ASN A 16 -18.40 -17.75 7.58
N VAL A 17 -17.44 -18.07 8.44
CA VAL A 17 -16.09 -18.52 8.12
C VAL A 17 -16.05 -19.99 7.72
N GLU A 18 -17.16 -20.74 7.93
CA GLU A 18 -17.22 -22.19 7.68
C GLU A 18 -17.14 -22.58 6.19
N ALA A 19 -17.25 -21.62 5.25
CA ALA A 19 -17.29 -21.89 3.81
C ALA A 19 -15.97 -21.65 3.07
N TYR A 20 -14.94 -21.08 3.71
CA TYR A 20 -13.71 -20.66 3.03
C TYR A 20 -12.50 -21.45 3.51
N ASN A 21 -11.81 -22.13 2.58
CA ASN A 21 -10.47 -22.64 2.85
C ASN A 21 -9.46 -21.49 2.71
N PHE A 22 -9.11 -20.86 3.81
CA PHE A 22 -8.23 -19.70 3.83
C PHE A 22 -6.82 -19.99 3.31
N ASP A 23 -6.36 -21.24 3.35
CA ASP A 23 -5.05 -21.63 2.82
C ASP A 23 -5.00 -21.55 1.28
N LEU A 24 -6.17 -21.59 0.61
CA LEU A 24 -6.30 -21.52 -0.86
C LEU A 24 -6.67 -20.11 -1.36
N ILE A 25 -7.28 -19.26 -0.53
CA ILE A 25 -7.83 -17.95 -0.98
C ILE A 25 -6.72 -17.00 -1.48
N GLY A 26 -5.51 -17.08 -0.95
CA GLY A 26 -4.41 -16.20 -1.36
C GLY A 26 -3.86 -16.51 -2.75
N ASP A 27 -3.94 -17.78 -3.19
CA ASP A 27 -3.34 -18.24 -4.42
C ASP A 27 -4.33 -18.26 -5.60
N ASP A 28 -5.65 -18.30 -5.32
CA ASP A 28 -6.70 -18.50 -6.33
C ASP A 28 -7.54 -17.24 -6.65
N HIS A 29 -7.16 -16.05 -6.18
CA HIS A 29 -7.92 -14.86 -6.55
C HIS A 29 -7.74 -14.49 -8.02
N ILE A 30 -8.86 -14.32 -8.74
CA ILE A 30 -8.89 -14.16 -10.19
C ILE A 30 -8.61 -12.71 -10.62
N SER A 31 -8.86 -11.72 -9.75
CA SER A 31 -8.66 -10.31 -10.08
C SER A 31 -8.40 -9.45 -8.85
N THR A 32 -7.68 -8.35 -9.05
CA THR A 32 -7.52 -7.30 -8.03
C THR A 32 -8.49 -6.16 -8.31
N SER A 33 -9.03 -5.54 -7.26
CA SER A 33 -9.82 -4.32 -7.40
C SER A 33 -8.98 -3.19 -8.01
N TYR A 34 -9.62 -2.33 -8.81
CA TYR A 34 -8.97 -1.13 -9.38
C TYR A 34 -8.42 -0.21 -8.29
N ASP A 35 -9.18 -0.02 -7.22
CA ASP A 35 -8.74 0.68 -6.02
C ASP A 35 -8.55 -0.28 -4.84
N THR A 36 -7.78 0.15 -3.84
CA THR A 36 -7.69 -0.55 -2.56
C THR A 36 -9.10 -0.70 -1.98
N PRO A 37 -9.59 -1.92 -1.71
CA PRO A 37 -10.92 -2.12 -1.17
C PRO A 37 -11.01 -1.55 0.25
N ILE A 38 -11.83 -0.52 0.41
CA ILE A 38 -12.05 0.19 1.68
C ILE A 38 -13.53 0.17 1.99
N ARG A 39 -13.90 -0.17 3.23
CA ARG A 39 -15.29 -0.13 3.70
C ARG A 39 -15.81 1.30 3.69
N SER A 40 -17.12 1.47 3.47
CA SER A 40 -17.78 2.80 3.46
C SER A 40 -17.66 3.54 4.79
N ASP A 41 -17.62 2.82 5.92
CA ASP A 41 -17.51 3.33 7.29
C ASP A 41 -16.06 3.46 7.79
N ALA A 42 -15.06 3.23 6.94
CA ALA A 42 -13.65 3.17 7.33
C ALA A 42 -13.12 4.44 8.02
N PHE A 43 -13.80 5.57 7.85
CA PHE A 43 -13.38 6.87 8.38
C PHE A 43 -14.35 7.46 9.42
N ASP A 44 -15.31 6.67 9.91
CA ASP A 44 -16.25 7.07 10.96
C ASP A 44 -15.59 7.18 12.33
N ILE A 45 -14.53 6.40 12.56
CA ILE A 45 -13.71 6.47 13.77
C ILE A 45 -12.42 7.25 13.54
N SER A 46 -11.98 7.95 14.58
CA SER A 46 -10.77 8.77 14.55
C SER A 46 -9.48 7.92 14.46
N ASP A 47 -8.40 8.50 13.90
CA ASP A 47 -7.10 7.83 13.86
C ASP A 47 -6.57 7.46 15.26
N LYS A 48 -6.91 8.26 16.28
CA LYS A 48 -6.60 7.94 17.69
C LYS A 48 -7.30 6.65 18.13
N GLU A 49 -8.55 6.50 17.79
CA GLU A 49 -9.34 5.33 18.13
C GLU A 49 -8.87 4.09 17.37
N LYS A 50 -8.57 4.22 16.07
CA LYS A 50 -7.93 3.17 15.28
C LYS A 50 -6.62 2.69 15.91
N LYS A 51 -5.75 3.61 16.35
CA LYS A 51 -4.50 3.27 17.04
C LYS A 51 -4.77 2.47 18.32
N ASN A 52 -5.72 2.89 19.14
CA ASN A 52 -6.06 2.19 20.38
C ASN A 52 -6.60 0.76 20.12
N ILE A 53 -7.37 0.58 19.03
CA ILE A 53 -7.89 -0.73 18.63
C ILE A 53 -6.74 -1.62 18.16
N ILE A 54 -5.90 -1.13 17.26
CA ILE A 54 -4.75 -1.86 16.72
C ILE A 54 -3.76 -2.23 17.84
N GLU A 55 -3.47 -1.31 18.75
CA GLU A 55 -2.61 -1.55 19.92
C GLU A 55 -3.10 -2.74 20.74
N ARG A 56 -4.40 -2.81 21.04
CA ARG A 56 -4.99 -3.93 21.78
C ARG A 56 -4.86 -5.26 21.04
N HIS A 57 -5.16 -5.28 19.75
CA HIS A 57 -5.04 -6.49 18.95
C HIS A 57 -3.58 -6.93 18.78
N PHE A 58 -2.67 -5.98 18.58
CA PHE A 58 -1.26 -6.32 18.47
C PHE A 58 -0.66 -6.83 19.77
N ARG A 59 -1.11 -6.31 20.91
CA ARG A 59 -0.81 -6.85 22.23
C ARG A 59 -1.23 -8.32 22.33
N ALA A 60 -2.47 -8.62 21.96
CA ALA A 60 -2.99 -9.99 21.97
C ALA A 60 -2.17 -10.94 21.06
N ILE A 61 -1.74 -10.46 19.87
CA ILE A 61 -0.86 -11.22 19.00
C ILE A 61 0.46 -11.55 19.70
N MET A 62 1.11 -10.57 20.32
CA MET A 62 2.39 -10.76 21.02
C MET A 62 2.26 -11.74 22.20
N GLU A 63 1.19 -11.61 23.00
CA GLU A 63 0.90 -12.52 24.10
C GLU A 63 0.63 -13.95 23.59
N THR A 64 -0.08 -14.11 22.49
CA THR A 64 -0.32 -15.41 21.83
C THR A 64 0.99 -16.05 21.34
N LEU A 65 1.96 -15.25 20.91
CA LEU A 65 3.29 -15.71 20.55
C LEU A 65 4.16 -16.09 21.76
N GLY A 66 3.66 -15.90 23.00
CA GLY A 66 4.37 -16.22 24.22
C GLY A 66 5.38 -15.15 24.67
N LEU A 67 5.27 -13.92 24.15
CA LEU A 67 6.18 -12.83 24.52
C LEU A 67 5.78 -12.23 25.88
N ASP A 68 6.78 -11.91 26.71
CA ASP A 68 6.58 -11.25 27.99
C ASP A 68 6.54 -9.72 27.82
N LEU A 69 5.36 -9.13 27.86
CA LEU A 69 5.15 -7.71 27.71
C LEU A 69 5.41 -6.90 29.00
N THR A 70 5.90 -7.53 30.06
CA THR A 70 6.44 -6.83 31.24
C THR A 70 7.89 -6.39 31.05
N ASP A 71 8.57 -6.98 30.05
CA ASP A 71 9.90 -6.55 29.64
C ASP A 71 9.86 -5.13 29.04
N ASP A 72 10.79 -4.27 29.46
CA ASP A 72 10.80 -2.84 29.08
C ASP A 72 11.03 -2.63 27.57
N SER A 73 11.73 -3.53 26.89
CA SER A 73 11.96 -3.46 25.45
C SER A 73 10.71 -3.79 24.64
N LEU A 74 9.83 -4.65 25.15
CA LEU A 74 8.61 -5.13 24.50
C LEU A 74 7.36 -4.40 24.92
N SER A 75 7.29 -3.85 26.14
CA SER A 75 6.10 -3.25 26.74
C SER A 75 5.45 -2.15 25.89
N GLY A 76 6.26 -1.34 25.20
CA GLY A 76 5.80 -0.27 24.29
C GLY A 76 5.62 -0.69 22.83
N THR A 77 5.90 -1.93 22.46
CA THR A 77 5.83 -2.37 21.06
C THR A 77 4.42 -2.30 20.46
N PRO A 78 3.34 -2.72 21.15
CA PRO A 78 1.98 -2.60 20.62
C PRO A 78 1.63 -1.17 20.22
N HIS A 79 1.98 -0.20 21.06
CA HIS A 79 1.75 1.21 20.79
C HIS A 79 2.56 1.72 19.58
N ARG A 80 3.85 1.36 19.51
CA ARG A 80 4.72 1.74 18.38
C ARG A 80 4.20 1.19 17.06
N VAL A 81 3.75 -0.06 17.02
CA VAL A 81 3.18 -0.69 15.83
C VAL A 81 1.88 -0.02 15.41
N ALA A 82 0.98 0.24 16.34
CA ALA A 82 -0.28 0.92 16.06
C ALA A 82 -0.05 2.32 15.46
N LYS A 83 0.88 3.08 16.04
CA LYS A 83 1.27 4.40 15.54
C LYS A 83 1.87 4.29 14.13
N MET A 84 2.83 3.41 13.94
CA MET A 84 3.48 3.18 12.65
C MET A 84 2.47 2.80 11.55
N TYR A 85 1.50 1.94 11.83
CA TYR A 85 0.50 1.53 10.84
C TYR A 85 -0.38 2.70 10.39
N ILE A 86 -0.86 3.53 11.33
CA ILE A 86 -1.77 4.63 10.99
C ILE A 86 -1.03 5.83 10.43
N ASP A 87 0.10 6.22 11.03
CA ASP A 87 0.77 7.47 10.71
C ASP A 87 1.78 7.36 9.55
N GLU A 88 2.29 6.13 9.28
CA GLU A 88 3.41 5.95 8.36
C GLU A 88 3.14 4.95 7.25
N ILE A 89 2.83 3.67 7.60
CA ILE A 89 2.72 2.59 6.61
C ILE A 89 1.45 2.67 5.79
N PHE A 90 0.31 2.96 6.43
CA PHE A 90 -1.01 2.94 5.78
C PHE A 90 -1.71 4.32 5.76
N TYR A 91 -0.97 5.40 5.94
CA TYR A 91 -1.57 6.75 5.93
C TYR A 91 -2.22 7.11 4.58
N GLY A 92 -1.77 6.49 3.49
CA GLY A 92 -2.33 6.67 2.14
C GLY A 92 -3.73 6.09 1.97
N LEU A 93 -4.24 5.27 2.91
CA LEU A 93 -5.64 4.84 2.92
C LEU A 93 -6.60 6.02 3.12
N ASN A 94 -6.20 7.05 3.87
CA ASN A 94 -7.04 8.21 4.13
C ASN A 94 -6.98 9.20 2.96
N PRO A 95 -8.11 9.46 2.24
CA PRO A 95 -8.14 10.39 1.12
C PRO A 95 -7.72 11.83 1.47
N LYS A 96 -7.86 12.24 2.75
CA LYS A 96 -7.41 13.55 3.22
C LYS A 96 -5.90 13.75 3.13
N ASN A 97 -5.15 12.65 3.09
CA ASN A 97 -3.69 12.67 3.00
C ASN A 97 -3.20 12.76 1.54
N LYS A 98 -4.12 12.75 0.56
CA LYS A 98 -3.76 12.91 -0.86
C LYS A 98 -2.98 14.22 -1.06
N PRO A 99 -1.79 14.19 -1.68
CA PRO A 99 -0.97 15.39 -1.81
C PRO A 99 -1.62 16.40 -2.75
N LYS A 100 -1.55 17.68 -2.37
CA LYS A 100 -1.88 18.79 -3.27
C LYS A 100 -0.73 19.00 -4.25
N VAL A 101 -1.04 19.04 -5.53
CA VAL A 101 -0.08 19.18 -6.61
C VAL A 101 -0.15 20.58 -7.19
N ALA A 102 1.01 21.24 -7.33
CA ALA A 102 1.16 22.47 -8.10
C ALA A 102 1.78 22.13 -9.46
N LEU A 103 1.22 22.67 -10.52
CA LEU A 103 1.69 22.53 -11.89
C LEU A 103 2.50 23.75 -12.31
N PHE A 104 3.48 23.54 -13.18
CA PHE A 104 4.36 24.60 -13.72
C PHE A 104 4.53 24.40 -15.23
N GLU A 105 4.94 25.42 -15.94
CA GLU A 105 5.41 25.26 -17.33
C GLU A 105 6.87 24.79 -17.31
N ASN A 106 7.18 23.59 -17.80
CA ASN A 106 8.55 23.08 -17.89
C ASN A 106 8.71 21.96 -18.95
N LYS A 107 9.98 21.60 -19.22
CA LYS A 107 10.43 20.74 -20.31
C LYS A 107 10.96 19.36 -19.88
N TYR A 108 10.90 18.98 -18.60
CA TYR A 108 11.45 17.71 -18.12
C TYR A 108 10.46 16.56 -18.26
N LYS A 109 10.94 15.40 -18.70
CA LYS A 109 10.14 14.26 -19.15
C LYS A 109 10.27 12.99 -18.31
N TYR A 110 11.20 12.90 -17.37
CA TYR A 110 11.55 11.67 -16.65
C TYR A 110 11.81 11.91 -15.17
N ASN A 111 11.34 10.99 -14.33
CA ASN A 111 11.61 10.95 -12.90
C ASN A 111 11.76 9.50 -12.43
N GLU A 112 12.73 9.26 -11.53
CA GLU A 112 12.91 8.02 -10.80
C GLU A 112 12.77 8.28 -9.30
N THR A 113 12.03 7.44 -8.59
CA THR A 113 11.89 7.53 -7.14
C THR A 113 11.89 6.16 -6.49
N ALA A 114 12.56 6.04 -5.35
CA ALA A 114 12.43 4.87 -4.50
C ALA A 114 11.08 4.88 -3.75
N PHE A 115 10.53 3.70 -3.47
CA PHE A 115 9.31 3.56 -2.72
C PHE A 115 9.35 2.37 -1.77
N TYR A 116 8.49 2.41 -0.75
CA TYR A 116 8.15 1.30 0.13
C TYR A 116 6.63 1.17 0.19
N SER A 117 6.14 -0.06 0.05
CA SER A 117 4.75 -0.42 0.18
C SER A 117 4.61 -1.70 1.01
N ASN A 118 3.41 -2.21 1.19
CA ASN A 118 3.16 -3.47 1.87
C ASN A 118 2.24 -4.33 1.03
N CYS A 119 2.63 -5.58 0.82
CA CYS A 119 1.80 -6.59 0.18
C CYS A 119 0.47 -6.74 0.91
N GLU A 120 -0.66 -6.66 0.22
CA GLU A 120 -1.99 -6.75 0.85
C GLU A 120 -2.30 -8.14 1.41
N HIS A 121 -1.65 -9.20 0.90
CA HIS A 121 -1.87 -10.58 1.34
C HIS A 121 -1.17 -10.92 2.65
N HIS A 122 0.02 -10.34 2.90
CA HIS A 122 0.87 -10.73 4.03
C HIS A 122 1.28 -9.56 4.92
N PHE A 123 0.97 -8.31 4.55
CA PHE A 123 1.41 -7.08 5.24
C PHE A 123 2.94 -6.98 5.40
N VAL A 124 3.68 -7.62 4.50
CA VAL A 124 5.13 -7.62 4.44
C VAL A 124 5.60 -6.63 3.36
N PRO A 125 6.73 -5.92 3.56
CA PRO A 125 7.15 -4.88 2.64
C PRO A 125 7.37 -5.32 1.19
N ILE A 126 7.01 -4.42 0.27
CA ILE A 126 7.42 -4.35 -1.12
C ILE A 126 8.28 -3.09 -1.23
N TYR A 127 9.42 -3.16 -1.87
CA TYR A 127 10.29 -1.99 -2.05
C TYR A 127 11.01 -2.03 -3.38
N GLY A 128 11.26 -0.86 -3.94
CA GLY A 128 11.92 -0.78 -5.25
C GLY A 128 11.96 0.65 -5.79
N LYS A 129 11.89 0.74 -7.11
CA LYS A 129 11.95 1.99 -7.85
C LYS A 129 10.72 2.14 -8.74
N VAL A 130 10.23 3.37 -8.83
CA VAL A 130 9.21 3.79 -9.79
C VAL A 130 9.85 4.75 -10.78
N HIS A 131 9.70 4.44 -12.05
CA HIS A 131 10.10 5.28 -13.17
C HIS A 131 8.85 5.90 -13.77
N VAL A 132 8.85 7.22 -13.93
CA VAL A 132 7.74 7.98 -14.50
C VAL A 132 8.23 8.77 -15.71
N ALA A 133 7.56 8.62 -16.82
CA ALA A 133 7.74 9.46 -17.99
C ALA A 133 6.38 10.01 -18.44
N TYR A 134 6.37 11.21 -18.99
CA TYR A 134 5.18 11.80 -19.58
C TYR A 134 5.55 12.81 -20.66
N ILE A 135 4.63 12.99 -21.63
CA ILE A 135 4.71 14.07 -22.61
C ILE A 135 3.72 15.13 -22.21
N SER A 136 4.24 16.33 -21.95
CA SER A 136 3.44 17.44 -21.47
C SER A 136 2.49 17.98 -22.56
N SER A 137 1.24 18.20 -22.20
CA SER A 137 0.25 18.97 -22.98
C SER A 137 0.29 20.49 -22.70
N GLY A 138 1.39 20.98 -22.07
CA GLY A 138 1.55 22.35 -21.59
C GLY A 138 1.66 22.47 -20.08
N LYS A 139 1.27 21.43 -19.34
CA LYS A 139 1.38 21.35 -17.88
C LYS A 139 2.51 20.43 -17.48
N VAL A 140 3.26 20.80 -16.45
CA VAL A 140 4.28 19.93 -15.85
C VAL A 140 4.14 19.91 -14.33
N ILE A 141 4.56 18.83 -13.75
CA ILE A 141 4.51 18.57 -12.32
C ILE A 141 5.93 18.69 -11.72
N GLY A 142 6.04 19.30 -10.57
CA GLY A 142 7.33 19.34 -9.86
C GLY A 142 7.76 17.95 -9.42
N LEU A 143 9.05 17.61 -9.55
CA LEU A 143 9.62 16.29 -9.25
C LEU A 143 9.22 15.79 -7.86
N SER A 144 9.32 16.65 -6.83
CA SER A 144 8.91 16.29 -5.47
C SER A 144 7.43 15.95 -5.33
N LYS A 145 6.58 16.37 -6.28
CA LYS A 145 5.14 16.05 -6.27
C LYS A 145 4.88 14.67 -6.84
N ILE A 146 5.64 14.26 -7.87
CA ILE A 146 5.62 12.88 -8.37
C ILE A 146 5.96 11.92 -7.22
N ASN A 147 7.06 12.19 -6.49
CA ASN A 147 7.46 11.36 -5.36
C ASN A 147 6.35 11.25 -4.29
N ARG A 148 5.64 12.35 -4.01
CA ARG A 148 4.52 12.34 -3.04
C ARG A 148 3.30 11.58 -3.55
N ILE A 149 3.02 11.58 -4.85
CA ILE A 149 1.96 10.77 -5.46
C ILE A 149 2.30 9.30 -5.33
N VAL A 150 3.53 8.93 -5.70
CA VAL A 150 4.02 7.56 -5.57
C VAL A 150 3.92 7.09 -4.12
N ASP A 151 4.44 7.88 -3.17
CA ASP A 151 4.40 7.55 -1.75
C ASP A 151 2.95 7.43 -1.22
N TYR A 152 2.05 8.33 -1.60
CA TYR A 152 0.65 8.29 -1.20
C TYR A 152 -0.05 6.98 -1.61
N PHE A 153 0.14 6.51 -2.85
CA PHE A 153 -0.43 5.25 -3.31
C PHE A 153 0.30 4.03 -2.76
N ALA A 154 1.62 4.13 -2.56
CA ALA A 154 2.41 3.06 -1.96
C ALA A 154 2.08 2.81 -0.48
N ARG A 155 1.63 3.85 0.26
CA ARG A 155 1.27 3.75 1.70
C ARG A 155 -0.12 3.18 1.92
N ARG A 156 -0.38 2.03 1.27
CA ARG A 156 -1.60 1.23 1.37
C ARG A 156 -1.21 -0.24 1.34
N PRO A 157 -2.08 -1.17 1.79
CA PRO A 157 -1.94 -2.57 1.37
C PRO A 157 -2.09 -2.64 -0.16
N GLN A 158 -1.10 -3.22 -0.86
CA GLN A 158 -1.03 -3.17 -2.32
C GLN A 158 -0.69 -4.52 -2.95
N VAL A 159 -1.13 -4.64 -4.21
CA VAL A 159 -0.46 -5.44 -5.23
C VAL A 159 0.24 -4.49 -6.20
N GLN A 160 1.35 -4.92 -6.78
CA GLN A 160 2.20 -4.04 -7.58
C GLN A 160 1.50 -3.54 -8.84
N GLU A 161 0.67 -4.37 -9.46
CA GLU A 161 -0.11 -4.05 -10.66
C GLU A 161 -1.11 -2.91 -10.39
N ARG A 162 -1.82 -2.98 -9.27
CA ARG A 162 -2.74 -1.90 -8.85
C ARG A 162 -1.98 -0.60 -8.58
N LEU A 163 -0.85 -0.68 -7.87
CA LEU A 163 -0.02 0.49 -7.56
C LEU A 163 0.42 1.19 -8.84
N THR A 164 0.90 0.42 -9.83
CA THR A 164 1.35 0.94 -11.14
C THR A 164 0.22 1.68 -11.86
N ASN A 165 -0.97 1.06 -11.93
CA ASN A 165 -2.14 1.64 -12.57
C ASN A 165 -2.64 2.91 -11.84
N GLN A 166 -2.67 2.90 -10.50
CA GLN A 166 -3.13 4.06 -9.73
C GLN A 166 -2.22 5.27 -9.94
N ILE A 167 -0.90 5.06 -9.96
CA ILE A 167 0.06 6.15 -10.23
C ILE A 167 -0.13 6.69 -11.65
N GLY A 168 -0.23 5.81 -12.64
CA GLY A 168 -0.40 6.22 -14.05
C GLY A 168 -1.67 7.03 -14.27
N ASN A 169 -2.80 6.53 -13.80
CA ASN A 169 -4.09 7.22 -13.93
C ASN A 169 -4.12 8.57 -13.19
N GLU A 170 -3.54 8.65 -11.99
CA GLU A 170 -3.46 9.91 -11.27
C GLU A 170 -2.61 10.95 -11.99
N LEU A 171 -1.48 10.52 -12.59
CA LEU A 171 -0.63 11.42 -13.37
C LEU A 171 -1.32 11.90 -14.65
N MET A 172 -2.05 11.04 -15.36
CA MET A 172 -2.87 11.47 -16.51
C MET A 172 -3.90 12.52 -16.12
N ASN A 173 -4.62 12.30 -15.01
CA ASN A 173 -5.61 13.23 -14.51
C ASN A 173 -5.02 14.59 -14.12
N ILE A 174 -3.88 14.60 -13.41
CA ILE A 174 -3.24 15.83 -12.94
C ILE A 174 -2.62 16.62 -14.08
N LEU A 175 -1.96 15.93 -15.01
CA LEU A 175 -1.23 16.54 -16.13
C LEU A 175 -2.13 16.85 -17.32
N GLU A 176 -3.37 16.35 -17.31
CA GLU A 176 -4.32 16.46 -18.42
C GLU A 176 -3.69 15.99 -19.76
N THR A 177 -2.97 14.86 -19.71
CA THR A 177 -2.33 14.23 -20.88
C THR A 177 -2.60 12.73 -20.88
N GLU A 178 -2.77 12.17 -22.06
CA GLU A 178 -2.87 10.73 -22.26
C GLU A 178 -1.47 10.07 -22.33
N ASP A 179 -0.41 10.84 -22.59
CA ASP A 179 0.93 10.37 -22.86
C ASP A 179 1.71 10.18 -21.53
N VAL A 180 1.44 9.07 -20.82
CA VAL A 180 2.07 8.72 -19.54
C VAL A 180 2.59 7.29 -19.57
N ALA A 181 3.79 7.10 -19.01
CA ALA A 181 4.36 5.78 -18.72
C ALA A 181 4.79 5.70 -17.26
N VAL A 182 4.49 4.58 -16.62
CA VAL A 182 4.96 4.23 -15.28
C VAL A 182 5.50 2.82 -15.31
N ILE A 183 6.72 2.64 -14.81
CA ILE A 183 7.35 1.32 -14.66
C ILE A 183 7.74 1.19 -13.20
N ILE A 184 7.36 0.09 -12.58
CA ILE A 184 7.76 -0.26 -11.22
C ILE A 184 8.61 -1.52 -11.26
N ASP A 185 9.80 -1.43 -10.70
CA ASP A 185 10.69 -2.57 -10.48
C ASP A 185 10.91 -2.75 -8.97
N ALA A 186 10.46 -3.90 -8.43
CA ALA A 186 10.41 -4.08 -6.99
C ALA A 186 10.70 -5.50 -6.53
N LYS A 187 11.21 -5.59 -5.31
CA LYS A 187 11.36 -6.82 -4.53
C LYS A 187 10.24 -6.97 -3.53
N HIS A 188 9.75 -8.20 -3.40
CA HIS A 188 8.65 -8.58 -2.52
C HIS A 188 9.16 -9.41 -1.35
N LEU A 189 9.17 -8.86 -0.13
CA LEU A 189 9.61 -9.63 1.05
C LEU A 189 8.67 -10.78 1.38
N CYS A 190 7.43 -10.75 0.92
CA CYS A 190 6.52 -11.90 1.04
C CYS A 190 6.98 -13.13 0.25
N VAL A 191 7.84 -12.96 -0.76
CA VAL A 191 8.49 -14.01 -1.53
C VAL A 191 9.87 -14.33 -0.98
N SER A 192 10.70 -13.31 -0.70
CA SER A 192 12.10 -13.50 -0.33
C SER A 192 12.32 -13.83 1.14
N SER A 193 11.55 -13.26 2.08
CA SER A 193 11.78 -13.45 3.52
C SER A 193 11.03 -14.66 4.11
N ARG A 194 10.07 -15.21 3.39
CA ARG A 194 9.23 -16.36 3.77
C ARG A 194 8.77 -17.14 2.54
N GLY A 195 7.99 -18.22 2.72
CA GLY A 195 7.49 -19.02 1.61
C GLY A 195 8.62 -19.60 0.78
N ILE A 196 8.73 -19.25 -0.49
CA ILE A 196 9.73 -19.78 -1.45
C ILE A 196 11.16 -19.32 -1.09
N LYS A 197 11.31 -18.19 -0.40
CA LYS A 197 12.61 -17.62 0.01
C LYS A 197 13.56 -17.33 -1.16
N ASP A 198 13.00 -16.93 -2.30
CA ASP A 198 13.78 -16.47 -3.45
C ASP A 198 14.11 -14.98 -3.31
N ASP A 199 15.36 -14.66 -3.02
CA ASP A 199 15.88 -13.30 -2.87
C ASP A 199 16.42 -12.71 -4.18
N SER A 200 16.52 -13.54 -5.21
CA SER A 200 17.01 -13.13 -6.53
C SER A 200 15.93 -12.55 -7.42
N SER A 201 14.68 -12.89 -7.18
CA SER A 201 13.56 -12.42 -8.01
C SER A 201 13.20 -10.96 -7.76
N ALA A 202 12.83 -10.27 -8.83
CA ALA A 202 12.21 -8.97 -8.83
C ALA A 202 11.01 -9.00 -9.78
N THR A 203 10.00 -8.18 -9.49
CA THR A 203 8.81 -8.05 -10.34
C THR A 203 8.82 -6.68 -11.01
N THR A 204 8.66 -6.66 -12.33
CA THR A 204 8.50 -5.43 -13.10
C THR A 204 7.06 -5.33 -13.60
N THR A 205 6.39 -4.22 -13.32
CA THR A 205 5.05 -3.90 -13.82
C THR A 205 5.07 -2.58 -14.56
N CYS A 206 4.26 -2.49 -15.63
CA CYS A 206 4.25 -1.36 -16.52
C CYS A 206 2.82 -0.84 -16.73
N PHE A 207 2.72 0.49 -16.83
CA PHE A 207 1.55 1.21 -17.32
C PHE A 207 2.02 2.09 -18.47
N TYR A 208 1.45 1.91 -19.64
CA TYR A 208 1.70 2.73 -20.82
C TYR A 208 0.39 3.25 -21.36
N ASN A 209 0.31 4.55 -21.67
CA ASN A 209 -0.84 5.15 -22.30
C ASN A 209 -0.42 6.19 -23.34
N GLY A 210 -1.31 6.48 -24.31
CA GLY A 210 -1.06 7.38 -25.41
C GLY A 210 0.15 6.94 -26.24
N LYS A 211 1.05 7.85 -26.58
CA LYS A 211 2.23 7.59 -27.43
C LYS A 211 3.17 6.54 -26.87
N PHE A 212 3.23 6.36 -25.56
CA PHE A 212 4.06 5.31 -24.96
C PHE A 212 3.50 3.91 -25.22
N GLN A 213 2.20 3.77 -25.40
CA GLN A 213 1.58 2.50 -25.78
C GLN A 213 1.90 2.13 -27.23
N ASP A 214 1.85 3.11 -28.14
CA ASP A 214 2.13 2.89 -29.55
C ASP A 214 3.61 2.51 -29.77
N GLU A 215 4.53 3.17 -29.11
CA GLU A 215 5.97 2.88 -29.19
C GLU A 215 6.30 1.49 -28.62
N TYR A 216 5.65 1.07 -27.54
CA TYR A 216 5.87 -0.26 -26.95
C TYR A 216 5.37 -1.40 -27.84
N LEU A 217 4.27 -1.22 -28.57
CA LEU A 217 3.72 -2.22 -29.49
C LEU A 217 4.52 -2.30 -30.81
N SER A 218 5.43 -1.36 -31.06
CA SER A 218 6.30 -1.32 -32.24
C SER A 218 7.68 -1.96 -32.05
N LEU A 219 7.99 -2.42 -30.83
CA LEU A 219 9.22 -3.15 -30.47
C LEU A 219 8.97 -4.66 -30.41
#